data_1d08eb273df89b3084c89266c2263654
#
_entry.id   1d08eb273df89b3084c89266c2263654
#
_cell.length_a   1.000
_cell.length_b   1.000
_cell.length_c   1.000
_cell.angle_alpha   90.00
_cell.angle_beta   90.00
_cell.angle_gamma   90.00
#
_symmetry.space_group_name_H-M   'P 1'
#
loop_
_entity.id
_entity.type
_entity.pdbx_description
1 polymer ?
#
loop_
_entity_poly.entity_id
_entity_poly.type
_entity_poly.pdbx_seq_one_letter_code
_entity_poly.pdbx_strand_id
1 'polypeptide(L)'
;MSAPACRACGSARTRPRGEKTGAYLRRTFTFHDCTECGLLFVEPFSGFGVYDDAYYRGEGPDPYVDYETEYRDWRSSDRRHELADLVGIAADHLRRTRAPDQGGEPLRWLDFGCGAGALLKCLRDTGSLAGRSLELTGHDVGSWADRLRSEDGLRILGPEELAALPEGSFDVISMIEVIEHLPFPQEPVALAARLLRPGGLLLLTTGNLGSPAARRAGLAHHYCAPEIHVSLFNPDSLARLYARSGLLPVRVRFRGAIRFKVLKTLRHRPRWRFLASLVLRLPPVIAAVDLLYGVSAMPCAVKPRPPA
;
A
#
# COMPACT_ATOMS: atom_id res chain seq x y z
N MET A 1 -23.07 22.68 10.90
CA MET A 1 -21.90 22.00 11.49
C MET A 1 -20.67 22.44 10.70
N SER A 2 -19.56 22.81 11.36
CA SER A 2 -18.31 23.13 10.68
C SER A 2 -17.76 21.90 9.93
N ALA A 3 -17.14 22.12 8.76
CA ALA A 3 -16.50 21.03 8.04
C ALA A 3 -15.37 20.41 8.91
N PRO A 4 -15.17 19.09 8.87
CA PRO A 4 -14.14 18.41 9.66
C PRO A 4 -12.73 18.84 9.21
N ALA A 5 -11.77 18.91 10.14
CA ALA A 5 -10.39 19.16 9.80
C ALA A 5 -9.80 17.97 9.01
N CYS A 6 -8.89 18.25 8.09
CA CYS A 6 -8.19 17.22 7.30
C CYS A 6 -7.34 16.34 8.22
N ARG A 7 -7.56 15.03 8.15
CA ARG A 7 -6.86 14.04 8.97
C ARG A 7 -5.37 13.88 8.64
N ALA A 8 -4.97 14.24 7.40
CA ALA A 8 -3.56 14.15 6.99
C ALA A 8 -2.74 15.41 7.31
N CYS A 9 -3.35 16.61 7.28
CA CYS A 9 -2.59 17.85 7.44
C CYS A 9 -3.14 18.78 8.53
N GLY A 10 -4.24 18.44 9.18
CA GLY A 10 -4.88 19.25 10.22
C GLY A 10 -5.58 20.52 9.73
N SER A 11 -5.57 20.79 8.42
CA SER A 11 -6.17 22.02 7.86
C SER A 11 -7.69 22.04 8.01
N ALA A 12 -8.24 23.18 8.44
CA ALA A 12 -9.68 23.43 8.42
C ALA A 12 -10.22 23.77 7.01
N ARG A 13 -9.34 23.93 6.00
CA ARG A 13 -9.73 24.23 4.63
C ARG A 13 -10.23 22.99 3.90
N THR A 14 -11.37 22.47 4.35
CA THR A 14 -12.03 21.30 3.79
C THR A 14 -13.43 21.68 3.30
N ARG A 15 -13.91 20.94 2.31
CA ARG A 15 -15.27 21.10 1.78
C ARG A 15 -15.90 19.74 1.47
N PRO A 16 -17.21 19.58 1.66
CA PRO A 16 -17.89 18.37 1.23
C PRO A 16 -17.83 18.23 -0.29
N ARG A 17 -17.56 17.04 -0.76
CA ARG A 17 -17.56 16.68 -2.19
C ARG A 17 -18.83 15.96 -2.60
N GLY A 18 -19.45 15.24 -1.68
CA GLY A 18 -20.67 14.46 -1.88
C GLY A 18 -20.77 13.32 -0.89
N GLU A 19 -21.85 12.57 -1.03
CA GLU A 19 -22.17 11.47 -0.13
C GLU A 19 -22.27 10.15 -0.90
N LYS A 20 -22.01 9.04 -0.18
CA LYS A 20 -22.21 7.69 -0.71
C LYS A 20 -22.62 6.78 0.43
N THR A 21 -23.64 5.96 0.19
CA THR A 21 -24.02 4.89 1.11
C THR A 21 -23.10 3.69 0.89
N GLY A 22 -22.53 3.19 1.96
CA GLY A 22 -21.70 1.99 1.93
C GLY A 22 -22.56 0.77 1.60
N ALA A 23 -21.99 -0.13 0.80
CA ALA A 23 -22.72 -1.32 0.33
C ALA A 23 -22.91 -2.37 1.43
N TYR A 24 -21.95 -2.46 2.36
CA TYR A 24 -21.89 -3.45 3.42
C TYR A 24 -22.61 -2.97 4.71
N LEU A 25 -22.17 -1.85 5.29
CA LEU A 25 -22.73 -1.30 6.53
C LEU A 25 -24.08 -0.56 6.34
N ARG A 26 -24.47 -0.30 5.10
CA ARG A 26 -25.72 0.44 4.75
C ARG A 26 -25.81 1.82 5.40
N ARG A 27 -24.66 2.42 5.74
CA ARG A 27 -24.52 3.74 6.32
C ARG A 27 -24.11 4.76 5.28
N THR A 28 -24.58 6.00 5.41
CA THR A 28 -24.15 7.13 4.56
C THR A 28 -22.87 7.75 5.11
N PHE A 29 -21.96 8.02 4.19
CA PHE A 29 -20.65 8.63 4.43
C PHE A 29 -20.51 9.87 3.56
N THR A 30 -19.91 10.92 4.12
CA THR A 30 -19.59 12.15 3.42
C THR A 30 -18.12 12.18 3.03
N PHE A 31 -17.84 12.45 1.77
CA PHE A 31 -16.48 12.66 1.26
C PHE A 31 -16.12 14.13 1.35
N HIS A 32 -14.93 14.44 1.84
CA HIS A 32 -14.40 15.79 2.00
C HIS A 32 -13.10 15.98 1.25
N ASP A 33 -13.02 17.02 0.41
CA ASP A 33 -11.78 17.48 -0.20
C ASP A 33 -11.03 18.39 0.78
N CYS A 34 -9.75 18.12 1.01
CA CYS A 34 -8.84 19.11 1.60
C CYS A 34 -8.24 19.98 0.51
N THR A 35 -8.52 21.28 0.52
CA THR A 35 -7.98 22.22 -0.48
C THR A 35 -6.51 22.57 -0.22
N GLU A 36 -5.98 22.25 0.96
CA GLU A 36 -4.59 22.47 1.35
C GLU A 36 -3.66 21.37 0.81
N CYS A 37 -3.91 20.11 1.17
CA CYS A 37 -3.04 19.00 0.80
C CYS A 37 -3.55 18.14 -0.36
N GLY A 38 -4.81 18.31 -0.77
CA GLY A 38 -5.41 17.56 -1.88
C GLY A 38 -5.88 16.14 -1.51
N LEU A 39 -5.90 15.79 -0.21
CA LEU A 39 -6.49 14.53 0.24
C LEU A 39 -8.01 14.57 0.10
N LEU A 40 -8.59 13.50 -0.42
CA LEU A 40 -10.02 13.20 -0.27
C LEU A 40 -10.17 12.24 0.92
N PHE A 41 -10.98 12.58 1.91
CA PHE A 41 -11.18 11.73 3.08
C PHE A 41 -12.66 11.56 3.42
N VAL A 42 -12.97 10.55 4.22
CA VAL A 42 -14.34 10.08 4.48
C VAL A 42 -14.72 10.31 5.96
N GLU A 43 -15.93 10.81 6.16
CA GLU A 43 -16.55 10.95 7.47
C GLU A 43 -17.95 10.28 7.49
N PRO A 44 -18.32 9.68 8.62
CA PRO A 44 -17.49 9.37 9.78
C PRO A 44 -16.59 8.17 9.54
N PHE A 45 -15.48 8.05 10.26
CA PHE A 45 -14.69 6.82 10.28
C PHE A 45 -15.44 5.72 11.02
N SER A 46 -15.59 4.54 10.41
CA SER A 46 -16.38 3.43 10.97
C SER A 46 -15.62 2.56 11.98
N GLY A 47 -14.34 2.84 12.23
CA GLY A 47 -13.46 1.97 13.01
C GLY A 47 -12.87 0.83 12.18
N PHE A 48 -12.06 -0.01 12.81
CA PHE A 48 -11.38 -1.14 12.19
C PHE A 48 -12.16 -2.47 12.31
N GLY A 49 -13.37 -2.46 12.89
CA GLY A 49 -14.17 -3.67 13.09
C GLY A 49 -14.67 -4.35 11.81
N VAL A 50 -14.48 -3.72 10.66
CA VAL A 50 -14.78 -4.32 9.34
C VAL A 50 -13.68 -5.30 8.86
N TYR A 51 -12.51 -5.31 9.51
CA TYR A 51 -11.37 -6.18 9.17
C TYR A 51 -11.38 -7.45 10.03
N ASP A 52 -12.50 -8.12 10.05
CA ASP A 52 -12.73 -9.40 10.72
C ASP A 52 -12.38 -10.60 9.80
N ASP A 53 -12.60 -11.81 10.29
CA ASP A 53 -12.36 -13.02 9.51
C ASP A 53 -13.20 -13.11 8.23
N ALA A 54 -14.41 -12.52 8.22
CA ALA A 54 -15.24 -12.48 7.03
C ALA A 54 -14.60 -11.59 5.94
N TYR A 55 -14.01 -10.46 6.33
CA TYR A 55 -13.23 -9.63 5.43
C TYR A 55 -12.11 -10.41 4.75
N TYR A 56 -11.29 -11.12 5.55
CA TYR A 56 -10.16 -11.88 5.02
C TYR A 56 -10.57 -13.06 4.13
N ARG A 57 -11.80 -13.56 4.25
CA ARG A 57 -12.37 -14.58 3.36
C ARG A 57 -13.03 -14.00 2.11
N GLY A 58 -13.04 -12.66 1.93
CA GLY A 58 -13.70 -11.99 0.80
C GLY A 58 -15.23 -11.89 0.93
N GLU A 59 -15.75 -12.06 2.14
CA GLU A 59 -17.18 -11.94 2.48
C GLU A 59 -17.52 -10.54 3.04
N GLY A 60 -16.50 -9.67 3.15
CA GLY A 60 -16.61 -8.32 3.69
C GLY A 60 -16.87 -7.24 2.62
N PRO A 61 -16.60 -5.96 2.95
CA PRO A 61 -16.86 -4.82 2.07
C PRO A 61 -15.94 -4.75 0.83
N ASP A 62 -14.85 -5.51 0.76
CA ASP A 62 -14.03 -5.70 -0.44
C ASP A 62 -14.24 -7.09 -1.05
N PRO A 63 -15.07 -7.22 -2.11
CA PRO A 63 -15.32 -8.52 -2.73
C PRO A 63 -14.14 -9.04 -3.57
N TYR A 64 -13.06 -8.28 -3.68
CA TYR A 64 -11.86 -8.65 -4.45
C TYR A 64 -10.73 -9.22 -3.60
N VAL A 65 -10.89 -9.24 -2.28
CA VAL A 65 -9.94 -9.84 -1.36
C VAL A 65 -9.97 -11.37 -1.50
N ASP A 66 -8.80 -11.99 -1.49
CA ASP A 66 -8.61 -13.44 -1.52
C ASP A 66 -7.35 -13.80 -0.70
N TYR A 67 -7.39 -13.42 0.57
CA TYR A 67 -6.26 -13.64 1.47
C TYR A 67 -6.03 -15.12 1.77
N GLU A 68 -7.06 -15.96 1.72
CA GLU A 68 -6.90 -17.41 1.94
C GLU A 68 -6.02 -18.04 0.86
N THR A 69 -6.25 -17.71 -0.43
CA THR A 69 -5.37 -18.16 -1.51
C THR A 69 -3.95 -17.60 -1.35
N GLU A 70 -3.81 -16.32 -1.02
CA GLU A 70 -2.51 -15.68 -0.80
C GLU A 70 -1.75 -16.30 0.37
N TYR A 71 -2.45 -16.66 1.43
CA TYR A 71 -1.88 -17.32 2.61
C TYR A 71 -1.36 -18.72 2.29
N ARG A 72 -2.17 -19.53 1.60
CA ARG A 72 -1.83 -20.93 1.27
C ARG A 72 -0.69 -21.00 0.25
N ASP A 73 -0.82 -20.25 -0.82
CA ASP A 73 0.19 -20.22 -1.89
C ASP A 73 0.16 -18.86 -2.62
N TRP A 74 1.00 -17.94 -2.20
CA TRP A 74 1.12 -16.64 -2.83
C TRP A 74 1.49 -16.71 -4.33
N ARG A 75 2.14 -17.82 -4.77
CA ARG A 75 2.54 -18.01 -6.18
C ARG A 75 1.36 -18.29 -7.09
N SER A 76 0.28 -18.87 -6.57
CA SER A 76 -0.95 -19.11 -7.33
C SER A 76 -1.81 -17.84 -7.45
N SER A 77 -1.65 -16.87 -6.55
CA SER A 77 -2.35 -15.60 -6.60
C SER A 77 -1.85 -14.70 -7.74
N ASP A 78 -2.76 -13.91 -8.35
CA ASP A 78 -2.39 -12.87 -9.31
C ASP A 78 -1.50 -11.79 -8.70
N ARG A 79 -1.52 -11.63 -7.37
CA ARG A 79 -0.65 -10.71 -6.62
C ARG A 79 0.84 -11.00 -6.82
N ARG A 80 1.23 -12.23 -7.19
CA ARG A 80 2.64 -12.56 -7.53
C ARG A 80 3.28 -11.58 -8.50
N HIS A 81 2.48 -10.97 -9.40
CA HIS A 81 3.00 -9.98 -10.35
C HIS A 81 3.35 -8.66 -9.67
N GLU A 82 2.54 -8.22 -8.71
CA GLU A 82 2.83 -7.04 -7.89
C GLU A 82 4.02 -7.29 -6.97
N LEU A 83 4.05 -8.46 -6.32
CA LEU A 83 5.17 -8.85 -5.44
C LEU A 83 6.51 -8.85 -6.20
N ALA A 84 6.53 -9.35 -7.43
CA ALA A 84 7.73 -9.32 -8.27
C ALA A 84 8.20 -7.87 -8.58
N ASP A 85 7.27 -6.95 -8.83
CA ASP A 85 7.61 -5.52 -9.00
C ASP A 85 8.23 -4.95 -7.70
N LEU A 86 7.62 -5.20 -6.55
CA LEU A 86 8.09 -4.67 -5.26
C LEU A 86 9.51 -5.14 -4.94
N VAL A 87 9.75 -6.44 -5.10
CA VAL A 87 11.09 -7.04 -4.91
C VAL A 87 12.10 -6.46 -5.91
N GLY A 88 11.71 -6.33 -7.19
CA GLY A 88 12.57 -5.75 -8.23
C GLY A 88 12.92 -4.28 -7.98
N ILE A 89 11.93 -3.46 -7.61
CA ILE A 89 12.12 -2.02 -7.28
C ILE A 89 13.06 -1.87 -6.08
N ALA A 90 12.85 -2.66 -5.02
CA ALA A 90 13.73 -2.65 -3.86
C ALA A 90 15.16 -3.06 -4.21
N ALA A 91 15.32 -4.15 -4.99
CA ALA A 91 16.63 -4.61 -5.43
C ALA A 91 17.38 -3.55 -6.24
N ASP A 92 16.68 -2.87 -7.16
CA ASP A 92 17.26 -1.79 -7.96
C ASP A 92 17.66 -0.57 -7.12
N HIS A 93 16.82 -0.19 -6.15
CA HIS A 93 17.13 0.89 -5.23
C HIS A 93 18.36 0.55 -4.38
N LEU A 94 18.39 -0.63 -3.77
CA LEU A 94 19.47 -1.08 -2.91
C LEU A 94 20.81 -1.18 -3.64
N ARG A 95 20.82 -1.67 -4.89
CA ARG A 95 22.05 -1.70 -5.70
C ARG A 95 22.62 -0.31 -5.98
N ARG A 96 21.75 0.70 -6.20
CA ARG A 96 22.18 2.09 -6.45
C ARG A 96 22.60 2.84 -5.21
N THR A 97 22.07 2.47 -4.05
CA THR A 97 22.27 3.19 -2.79
C THR A 97 23.23 2.47 -1.84
N ARG A 98 23.84 1.36 -2.27
CA ARG A 98 24.76 0.56 -1.46
C ARG A 98 25.96 1.41 -1.00
N ALA A 99 26.17 1.48 0.32
CA ALA A 99 27.42 1.97 0.87
C ALA A 99 28.52 0.89 0.73
N PRO A 100 29.79 1.26 0.48
CA PRO A 100 30.88 0.30 0.25
C PRO A 100 31.08 -0.71 1.39
N ASP A 101 30.77 -0.35 2.60
CA ASP A 101 31.02 -1.08 3.85
C ASP A 101 29.83 -1.91 4.37
N GLN A 102 28.72 -1.97 3.67
CA GLN A 102 27.56 -2.81 4.05
C GLN A 102 27.67 -4.28 3.58
N GLY A 103 28.89 -4.78 3.41
CA GLY A 103 29.13 -6.19 3.06
C GLY A 103 28.95 -7.10 4.25
N GLY A 104 27.88 -7.89 4.30
CA GLY A 104 27.66 -8.95 5.30
C GLY A 104 26.47 -8.78 6.22
N GLU A 105 26.00 -7.55 6.50
CA GLU A 105 24.80 -7.37 7.31
C GLU A 105 23.52 -7.77 6.55
N PRO A 106 22.56 -8.43 7.24
CA PRO A 106 21.28 -8.75 6.64
C PRO A 106 20.52 -7.49 6.25
N LEU A 107 19.76 -7.57 5.18
CA LEU A 107 18.83 -6.53 4.76
C LEU A 107 17.57 -6.63 5.61
N ARG A 108 17.26 -5.56 6.35
CA ARG A 108 16.12 -5.50 7.25
C ARG A 108 14.92 -4.91 6.54
N TRP A 109 13.87 -5.73 6.43
CA TRP A 109 12.62 -5.34 5.75
C TRP A 109 11.44 -5.42 6.73
N LEU A 110 10.66 -4.34 6.80
CA LEU A 110 9.37 -4.31 7.47
C LEU A 110 8.24 -4.29 6.44
N ASP A 111 7.30 -5.24 6.55
CA ASP A 111 6.02 -5.17 5.83
C ASP A 111 4.93 -4.67 6.78
N PHE A 112 4.57 -3.39 6.64
CA PHE A 112 3.58 -2.72 7.48
C PHE A 112 2.18 -2.94 6.90
N GLY A 113 1.30 -3.59 7.65
CA GLY A 113 0.01 -4.09 7.18
C GLY A 113 0.21 -5.34 6.32
N CYS A 114 0.92 -6.33 6.85
CA CYS A 114 1.35 -7.51 6.08
C CYS A 114 0.21 -8.49 5.72
N GLY A 115 -0.99 -8.32 6.27
CA GLY A 115 -2.18 -9.11 5.97
C GLY A 115 -1.91 -10.62 6.07
N ALA A 116 -2.09 -11.35 4.96
CA ALA A 116 -1.84 -12.79 4.86
C ALA A 116 -0.34 -13.17 4.74
N GLY A 117 0.58 -12.22 4.84
CA GLY A 117 2.02 -12.45 4.79
C GLY A 117 2.58 -12.79 3.41
N ALA A 118 1.83 -12.53 2.33
CA ALA A 118 2.24 -12.92 0.97
C ALA A 118 3.59 -12.33 0.57
N LEU A 119 3.85 -11.04 0.87
CA LEU A 119 5.14 -10.41 0.58
C LEU A 119 6.26 -10.99 1.43
N LEU A 120 6.03 -11.21 2.72
CA LEU A 120 7.03 -11.82 3.62
C LEU A 120 7.41 -13.24 3.16
N LYS A 121 6.42 -14.06 2.77
CA LYS A 121 6.66 -15.39 2.20
C LYS A 121 7.41 -15.32 0.87
N CYS A 122 7.07 -14.37 0.00
CA CYS A 122 7.76 -14.13 -1.25
C CYS A 122 9.24 -13.76 -1.03
N LEU A 123 9.51 -12.86 -0.09
CA LEU A 123 10.86 -12.45 0.27
C LEU A 123 11.65 -13.59 0.92
N ARG A 124 11.04 -14.37 1.81
CA ARG A 124 11.64 -15.57 2.42
C ARG A 124 12.07 -16.57 1.34
N ASP A 125 11.21 -16.82 0.37
CA ASP A 125 11.51 -17.72 -0.74
C ASP A 125 12.58 -17.18 -1.70
N THR A 126 12.75 -15.85 -1.76
CA THR A 126 13.84 -15.19 -2.50
C THR A 126 15.18 -15.39 -1.81
N GLY A 127 15.22 -15.49 -0.49
CA GLY A 127 16.38 -15.80 0.37
C GLY A 127 17.39 -14.66 0.49
N SER A 128 17.70 -13.97 -0.60
CA SER A 128 18.63 -12.83 -0.60
C SER A 128 18.22 -11.76 -1.59
N LEU A 129 18.61 -10.50 -1.33
CA LEU A 129 18.34 -9.37 -2.21
C LEU A 129 19.56 -8.46 -2.30
N ALA A 130 19.96 -8.06 -3.50
CA ALA A 130 21.15 -7.24 -3.75
C ALA A 130 22.44 -7.79 -3.10
N GLY A 131 22.55 -9.13 -2.97
CA GLY A 131 23.71 -9.82 -2.37
C GLY A 131 23.71 -9.84 -0.84
N ARG A 132 22.60 -9.56 -0.17
CA ARG A 132 22.42 -9.60 1.29
C ARG A 132 21.32 -10.60 1.66
N SER A 133 21.49 -11.36 2.73
CA SER A 133 20.44 -12.14 3.35
C SER A 133 19.32 -11.22 3.85
N LEU A 134 18.14 -11.78 4.08
CA LEU A 134 16.94 -11.01 4.48
C LEU A 134 16.62 -11.26 5.95
N GLU A 135 16.41 -10.19 6.71
CA GLU A 135 15.77 -10.18 8.02
C GLU A 135 14.38 -9.56 7.86
N LEU A 136 13.34 -10.39 7.99
CA LEU A 136 11.97 -10.04 7.67
C LEU A 136 11.16 -9.80 8.93
N THR A 137 10.43 -8.70 8.96
CA THR A 137 9.51 -8.34 10.03
C THR A 137 8.18 -7.91 9.41
N GLY A 138 7.07 -8.39 9.96
CA GLY A 138 5.74 -7.92 9.63
C GLY A 138 5.13 -7.09 10.75
N HIS A 139 4.12 -6.32 10.41
CA HIS A 139 3.21 -5.66 11.36
C HIS A 139 1.80 -5.73 10.81
N ASP A 140 0.86 -6.22 11.60
CA ASP A 140 -0.56 -6.18 11.30
C ASP A 140 -1.36 -6.19 12.60
N VAL A 141 -2.57 -5.61 12.57
CA VAL A 141 -3.52 -5.58 13.69
C VAL A 141 -4.68 -6.57 13.51
N GLY A 142 -4.76 -7.22 12.36
CA GLY A 142 -5.79 -8.20 12.03
C GLY A 142 -5.56 -9.56 12.69
N SER A 143 -6.61 -10.39 12.73
CA SER A 143 -6.60 -11.73 13.35
C SER A 143 -5.56 -12.68 12.73
N TRP A 144 -5.13 -12.41 11.50
CA TRP A 144 -4.13 -13.25 10.81
C TRP A 144 -2.69 -13.04 11.28
N ALA A 145 -2.41 -11.97 12.03
CA ALA A 145 -1.09 -11.74 12.62
C ALA A 145 -0.66 -12.91 13.54
N ASP A 146 -1.57 -13.44 14.35
CA ASP A 146 -1.30 -14.56 15.24
C ASP A 146 -1.07 -15.85 14.46
N ARG A 147 -1.80 -16.05 13.38
CA ARG A 147 -1.62 -17.19 12.49
C ARG A 147 -0.24 -17.18 11.82
N LEU A 148 0.21 -16.02 11.36
CA LEU A 148 1.54 -15.85 10.76
C LEU A 148 2.67 -16.13 11.77
N ARG A 149 2.48 -15.76 13.04
CA ARG A 149 3.45 -16.05 14.11
C ARG A 149 3.52 -17.55 14.41
N SER A 150 2.36 -18.18 14.61
CA SER A 150 2.27 -19.56 15.12
C SER A 150 2.49 -20.62 14.04
N GLU A 151 1.94 -20.44 12.84
CA GLU A 151 2.00 -21.43 11.76
C GLU A 151 3.20 -21.24 10.83
N ASP A 152 3.57 -20.00 10.54
CA ASP A 152 4.65 -19.68 9.58
C ASP A 152 5.98 -19.31 10.24
N GLY A 153 6.00 -19.10 11.55
CA GLY A 153 7.20 -18.68 12.30
C GLY A 153 7.73 -17.30 11.88
N LEU A 154 6.84 -16.43 11.34
CA LEU A 154 7.22 -15.09 10.94
C LEU A 154 7.27 -14.15 12.15
N ARG A 155 8.24 -13.24 12.16
CA ARG A 155 8.33 -12.19 13.16
C ARG A 155 7.29 -11.11 12.85
N ILE A 156 6.18 -11.11 13.57
CA ILE A 156 5.11 -10.10 13.44
C ILE A 156 5.04 -9.28 14.72
N LEU A 157 5.22 -7.96 14.62
CA LEU A 157 5.23 -7.04 15.75
C LEU A 157 3.85 -6.44 15.98
N GLY A 158 3.48 -6.29 17.25
CA GLY A 158 2.36 -5.47 17.67
C GLY A 158 2.67 -3.97 17.54
N PRO A 159 1.64 -3.09 17.71
CA PRO A 159 1.82 -1.64 17.60
C PRO A 159 2.85 -1.07 18.59
N GLU A 160 2.84 -1.53 19.83
CA GLU A 160 3.75 -1.07 20.89
C GLU A 160 5.19 -1.52 20.63
N GLU A 161 5.38 -2.77 20.23
CA GLU A 161 6.70 -3.31 19.86
C GLU A 161 7.30 -2.54 18.68
N LEU A 162 6.48 -2.27 17.65
CA LEU A 162 6.90 -1.52 16.48
C LEU A 162 7.28 -0.08 16.84
N ALA A 163 6.49 0.58 17.70
CA ALA A 163 6.75 1.95 18.14
C ALA A 163 8.02 2.05 18.99
N ALA A 164 8.39 0.99 19.73
CA ALA A 164 9.58 0.94 20.58
C ALA A 164 10.90 0.69 19.81
N LEU A 165 10.83 0.33 18.53
CA LEU A 165 12.03 0.09 17.73
C LEU A 165 12.86 1.38 17.58
N PRO A 166 14.21 1.25 17.59
CA PRO A 166 15.10 2.40 17.39
C PRO A 166 14.98 2.99 15.98
N GLU A 167 15.43 4.23 15.84
CA GLU A 167 15.53 4.87 14.53
C GLU A 167 16.46 4.11 13.59
N GLY A 168 16.13 4.10 12.29
CA GLY A 168 16.98 3.45 11.30
C GLY A 168 16.99 1.92 11.35
N SER A 169 15.98 1.32 11.97
CA SER A 169 15.87 -0.15 12.12
C SER A 169 15.73 -0.91 10.80
N PHE A 170 15.29 -0.26 9.70
CA PHE A 170 14.99 -0.94 8.45
C PHE A 170 15.63 -0.30 7.22
N ASP A 171 16.06 -1.13 6.27
CA ASP A 171 16.51 -0.72 4.94
C ASP A 171 15.34 -0.42 4.01
N VAL A 172 14.27 -1.24 4.10
CA VAL A 172 13.05 -1.13 3.30
C VAL A 172 11.84 -1.28 4.22
N ILE A 173 10.84 -0.43 4.00
CA ILE A 173 9.51 -0.58 4.59
C ILE A 173 8.51 -0.64 3.44
N SER A 174 7.61 -1.63 3.45
CA SER A 174 6.48 -1.73 2.53
C SER A 174 5.17 -1.38 3.24
N MET A 175 4.28 -0.66 2.54
CA MET A 175 2.87 -0.39 2.89
C MET A 175 2.03 -0.62 1.64
N ILE A 176 1.51 -1.83 1.46
CA ILE A 176 0.87 -2.26 0.21
C ILE A 176 -0.63 -2.30 0.36
N GLU A 177 -1.33 -1.31 -0.20
CA GLU A 177 -2.78 -1.12 -0.06
C GLU A 177 -3.17 -1.04 1.43
N VAL A 178 -2.49 -0.17 2.19
CA VAL A 178 -2.68 0.03 3.64
C VAL A 178 -3.07 1.47 3.98
N ILE A 179 -2.38 2.45 3.40
CA ILE A 179 -2.48 3.86 3.81
C ILE A 179 -3.89 4.43 3.62
N GLU A 180 -4.64 3.94 2.65
CA GLU A 180 -6.03 4.33 2.40
C GLU A 180 -7.02 3.90 3.48
N HIS A 181 -6.67 2.85 4.22
CA HIS A 181 -7.49 2.32 5.32
C HIS A 181 -7.31 3.10 6.63
N LEU A 182 -6.26 3.92 6.71
CA LEU A 182 -5.87 4.60 7.94
C LEU A 182 -6.48 6.01 8.03
N PRO A 183 -7.19 6.32 9.13
CA PRO A 183 -7.83 7.63 9.29
C PRO A 183 -6.83 8.77 9.49
N PHE A 184 -5.65 8.49 10.07
CA PHE A 184 -4.59 9.44 10.34
C PHE A 184 -3.30 9.03 9.62
N PRO A 185 -3.24 9.16 8.28
CA PRO A 185 -2.15 8.61 7.47
C PRO A 185 -0.78 9.26 7.75
N GLN A 186 -0.76 10.42 8.40
CA GLN A 186 0.47 11.11 8.80
C GLN A 186 1.27 10.29 9.84
N GLU A 187 0.59 9.62 10.77
CA GLU A 187 1.22 8.90 11.87
C GLU A 187 2.06 7.70 11.38
N PRO A 188 1.50 6.75 10.58
CA PRO A 188 2.27 5.61 10.09
C PRO A 188 3.38 6.02 9.12
N VAL A 189 3.20 7.09 8.32
CA VAL A 189 4.26 7.57 7.44
C VAL A 189 5.39 8.24 8.23
N ALA A 190 5.08 8.99 9.29
CA ALA A 190 6.09 9.54 10.19
C ALA A 190 6.85 8.43 10.95
N LEU A 191 6.14 7.39 11.39
CA LEU A 191 6.77 6.21 11.98
C LEU A 191 7.70 5.50 11.00
N ALA A 192 7.26 5.28 9.77
CA ALA A 192 8.09 4.69 8.71
C ALA A 192 9.35 5.55 8.43
N ALA A 193 9.19 6.88 8.37
CA ALA A 193 10.31 7.79 8.20
C ALA A 193 11.33 7.71 9.35
N ARG A 194 10.86 7.55 10.59
CA ARG A 194 11.73 7.33 11.76
C ARG A 194 12.46 6.00 11.67
N LEU A 195 11.73 4.93 11.36
CA LEU A 195 12.28 3.57 11.34
C LEU A 195 13.17 3.27 10.14
N LEU A 196 13.03 3.99 9.03
CA LEU A 196 13.93 3.86 7.88
C LEU A 196 15.32 4.42 8.22
N ARG A 197 16.39 3.70 7.83
CA ARG A 197 17.74 4.24 7.84
C ARG A 197 17.90 5.35 6.78
N PRO A 198 18.89 6.24 6.90
CA PRO A 198 19.23 7.17 5.83
C PRO A 198 19.49 6.44 4.50
N GLY A 199 18.85 6.88 3.42
CA GLY A 199 18.85 6.19 2.13
C GLY A 199 17.91 5.00 2.02
N GLY A 200 17.16 4.66 3.07
CA GLY A 200 16.16 3.59 3.07
C GLY A 200 14.92 3.92 2.22
N LEU A 201 14.24 2.89 1.75
CA LEU A 201 13.13 2.97 0.81
C LEU A 201 11.78 2.67 1.49
N LEU A 202 10.81 3.56 1.34
CA LEU A 202 9.40 3.30 1.59
C LEU A 202 8.72 2.90 0.27
N LEU A 203 8.35 1.63 0.14
CA LEU A 203 7.49 1.12 -0.92
C LEU A 203 6.05 1.26 -0.49
N LEU A 204 5.29 2.13 -1.15
CA LEU A 204 3.89 2.32 -0.84
C LEU A 204 3.05 2.20 -2.11
N THR A 205 2.02 1.37 -2.08
CA THR A 205 0.98 1.32 -3.11
C THR A 205 -0.37 1.70 -2.54
N THR A 206 -1.15 2.42 -3.31
CA THR A 206 -2.52 2.81 -3.00
C THR A 206 -3.24 3.23 -4.29
N GLY A 207 -4.55 3.45 -4.23
CA GLY A 207 -5.32 3.94 -5.39
C GLY A 207 -4.98 5.38 -5.77
N ASN A 208 -5.07 5.67 -7.07
CA ASN A 208 -4.85 7.00 -7.61
C ASN A 208 -6.16 7.70 -8.00
N LEU A 209 -6.70 8.53 -7.11
CA LEU A 209 -7.91 9.34 -7.39
C LEU A 209 -7.66 10.49 -8.37
N GLY A 210 -6.40 10.78 -8.70
CA GLY A 210 -6.01 11.73 -9.74
C GLY A 210 -5.98 11.14 -11.15
N SER A 211 -6.16 9.82 -11.32
CA SER A 211 -6.13 9.15 -12.63
C SER A 211 -7.31 9.57 -13.53
N PRO A 212 -7.17 9.49 -14.87
CA PRO A 212 -8.28 9.76 -15.79
C PRO A 212 -9.51 8.90 -15.49
N ALA A 213 -9.33 7.61 -15.19
CA ALA A 213 -10.43 6.70 -14.85
C ALA A 213 -11.18 7.14 -13.59
N ALA A 214 -10.45 7.51 -12.53
CA ALA A 214 -11.05 7.94 -11.26
C ALA A 214 -11.75 9.31 -11.40
N ARG A 215 -11.13 10.26 -12.11
CA ARG A 215 -11.75 11.58 -12.37
C ARG A 215 -13.07 11.45 -13.13
N ARG A 216 -13.11 10.56 -14.14
CA ARG A 216 -14.32 10.32 -14.92
C ARG A 216 -15.42 9.67 -14.07
N ALA A 217 -15.07 8.71 -13.23
CA ALA A 217 -16.02 7.97 -12.39
C ALA A 217 -16.48 8.77 -11.15
N GLY A 218 -15.70 9.74 -10.68
CA GLY A 218 -16.00 10.48 -9.45
C GLY A 218 -16.18 9.55 -8.25
N LEU A 219 -17.20 9.78 -7.43
CA LEU A 219 -17.50 8.95 -6.26
C LEU A 219 -18.03 7.54 -6.63
N ALA A 220 -18.40 7.30 -7.91
CA ALA A 220 -18.74 5.97 -8.39
C ALA A 220 -17.50 5.08 -8.64
N HIS A 221 -16.28 5.65 -8.57
CA HIS A 221 -15.06 4.85 -8.68
C HIS A 221 -15.02 3.78 -7.59
N HIS A 222 -14.63 2.55 -7.96
CA HIS A 222 -14.62 1.40 -7.04
C HIS A 222 -13.76 1.64 -5.79
N TYR A 223 -12.70 2.44 -5.92
CA TYR A 223 -11.82 2.79 -4.80
C TYR A 223 -12.48 3.74 -3.79
N CYS A 224 -13.56 4.43 -4.16
CA CYS A 224 -14.40 5.20 -3.23
C CYS A 224 -15.34 4.26 -2.47
N ALA A 225 -14.80 3.30 -1.73
CA ALA A 225 -15.48 2.38 -0.83
C ALA A 225 -15.38 2.91 0.61
N PRO A 226 -16.34 3.70 1.09
CA PRO A 226 -16.16 4.55 2.27
C PRO A 226 -16.06 3.78 3.58
N GLU A 227 -16.43 2.50 3.57
CA GLU A 227 -16.38 1.63 4.74
C GLU A 227 -14.96 1.18 5.07
N ILE A 228 -14.09 1.14 4.05
CA ILE A 228 -12.71 0.65 4.15
C ILE A 228 -11.69 1.68 3.68
N HIS A 229 -11.96 2.46 2.65
CA HIS A 229 -11.05 3.46 2.12
C HIS A 229 -11.43 4.85 2.64
N VAL A 230 -10.77 5.27 3.71
CA VAL A 230 -11.08 6.51 4.43
C VAL A 230 -10.13 7.67 4.14
N SER A 231 -8.95 7.37 3.57
CA SER A 231 -7.95 8.33 3.13
C SER A 231 -7.57 8.07 1.68
N LEU A 232 -7.99 8.92 0.77
CA LEU A 232 -7.92 8.68 -0.67
C LEU A 232 -6.95 9.67 -1.32
N PHE A 233 -5.92 9.14 -1.97
CA PHE A 233 -4.79 9.92 -2.45
C PHE A 233 -4.82 10.17 -3.96
N ASN A 234 -4.11 11.21 -4.35
CA ASN A 234 -3.56 11.44 -5.66
C ASN A 234 -2.03 11.62 -5.53
N PRO A 235 -1.27 11.68 -6.64
CA PRO A 235 0.18 11.79 -6.55
C PRO A 235 0.68 13.00 -5.74
N ASP A 236 0.00 14.14 -5.85
CA ASP A 236 0.40 15.37 -5.16
C ASP A 236 0.13 15.29 -3.65
N SER A 237 -1.04 14.77 -3.25
CA SER A 237 -1.38 14.62 -1.83
C SER A 237 -0.46 13.62 -1.12
N LEU A 238 -0.09 12.54 -1.82
CA LEU A 238 0.85 11.56 -1.28
C LEU A 238 2.27 12.12 -1.18
N ALA A 239 2.74 12.85 -2.22
CA ALA A 239 4.04 13.51 -2.18
C ALA A 239 4.14 14.55 -1.04
N ARG A 240 3.06 15.31 -0.79
CA ARG A 240 2.98 16.25 0.35
C ARG A 240 3.01 15.53 1.70
N LEU A 241 2.34 14.38 1.81
CA LEU A 241 2.39 13.55 3.01
C LEU A 241 3.82 13.09 3.31
N TYR A 242 4.56 12.63 2.28
CA TYR A 242 5.97 12.27 2.41
C TYR A 242 6.84 13.45 2.84
N ALA A 243 6.71 14.60 2.17
CA ALA A 243 7.50 15.79 2.50
C ALA A 243 7.30 16.24 3.94
N ARG A 244 6.08 16.17 4.46
CA ARG A 244 5.76 16.47 5.88
C ARG A 244 6.43 15.52 6.88
N SER A 245 6.77 14.31 6.44
CA SER A 245 7.48 13.30 7.24
C SER A 245 9.00 13.28 6.96
N GLY A 246 9.53 14.25 6.20
CA GLY A 246 10.94 14.32 5.86
C GLY A 246 11.40 13.28 4.82
N LEU A 247 10.46 12.69 4.07
CA LEU A 247 10.75 11.74 3.00
C LEU A 247 10.72 12.44 1.63
N LEU A 248 11.54 11.95 0.71
CA LEU A 248 11.60 12.46 -0.67
C LEU A 248 10.83 11.52 -1.60
N PRO A 249 9.82 12.02 -2.35
CA PRO A 249 9.09 11.20 -3.29
C PRO A 249 9.98 10.75 -4.45
N VAL A 250 9.88 9.48 -4.81
CA VAL A 250 10.60 8.87 -5.94
C VAL A 250 9.61 8.17 -6.87
N ARG A 251 9.82 8.33 -8.17
CA ARG A 251 9.00 7.64 -9.17
C ARG A 251 9.51 6.23 -9.40
N VAL A 252 8.58 5.29 -9.40
CA VAL A 252 8.82 3.88 -9.70
C VAL A 252 7.85 3.41 -10.78
N ARG A 253 8.13 2.30 -11.42
CA ARG A 253 7.24 1.72 -12.44
C ARG A 253 6.69 0.40 -11.95
N PHE A 254 5.38 0.32 -11.84
CA PHE A 254 4.63 -0.83 -11.38
C PHE A 254 3.97 -1.58 -12.56
N ARG A 255 4.71 -2.41 -13.28
CA ARG A 255 4.16 -3.19 -14.41
C ARG A 255 3.34 -4.38 -13.94
N GLY A 256 3.84 -5.10 -12.94
CA GLY A 256 3.19 -6.25 -12.34
C GLY A 256 1.98 -5.85 -11.52
N ALA A 257 2.03 -4.72 -10.79
CA ALA A 257 0.87 -4.18 -10.08
C ALA A 257 -0.28 -3.81 -11.03
N ILE A 258 0.02 -3.24 -12.20
CA ILE A 258 -0.99 -2.97 -13.24
C ILE A 258 -1.62 -4.30 -13.70
N ARG A 259 -0.79 -5.29 -14.00
CA ARG A 259 -1.24 -6.61 -14.40
C ARG A 259 -2.13 -7.26 -13.33
N PHE A 260 -1.70 -7.24 -12.08
CA PHE A 260 -2.47 -7.73 -10.95
C PHE A 260 -3.85 -7.05 -10.88
N LYS A 261 -3.91 -5.71 -10.89
CA LYS A 261 -5.16 -4.96 -10.78
C LYS A 261 -6.16 -5.29 -11.89
N VAL A 262 -5.69 -5.44 -13.14
CA VAL A 262 -6.56 -5.84 -14.26
C VAL A 262 -7.06 -7.27 -14.11
N LEU A 263 -6.17 -8.22 -13.80
CA LEU A 263 -6.55 -9.64 -13.67
C LEU A 263 -7.49 -9.86 -12.47
N LYS A 264 -7.26 -9.16 -11.35
CA LYS A 264 -8.15 -9.14 -10.17
C LYS A 264 -9.57 -8.69 -10.56
N THR A 265 -9.70 -7.61 -11.33
CA THR A 265 -10.99 -7.09 -11.78
C THR A 265 -11.73 -8.08 -12.70
N LEU A 266 -10.99 -8.88 -13.46
CA LEU A 266 -11.55 -9.86 -14.41
C LEU A 266 -11.70 -11.26 -13.82
N ARG A 267 -11.52 -11.46 -12.51
CA ARG A 267 -11.51 -12.81 -11.89
C ARG A 267 -12.76 -13.63 -12.18
N HIS A 268 -13.93 -12.99 -12.26
CA HIS A 268 -15.22 -13.64 -12.57
C HIS A 268 -15.54 -13.72 -14.08
N ARG A 269 -14.60 -13.34 -14.95
CA ARG A 269 -14.75 -13.33 -16.41
C ARG A 269 -13.61 -14.11 -17.08
N PRO A 270 -13.58 -15.45 -17.01
CA PRO A 270 -12.39 -16.25 -17.35
C PRO A 270 -11.88 -16.04 -18.77
N ARG A 271 -12.77 -15.87 -19.77
CA ARG A 271 -12.37 -15.60 -21.17
C ARG A 271 -11.65 -14.26 -21.30
N TRP A 272 -12.17 -13.19 -20.70
CA TRP A 272 -11.57 -11.87 -20.72
C TRP A 272 -10.27 -11.83 -19.91
N ARG A 273 -10.23 -12.54 -18.77
CA ARG A 273 -9.03 -12.68 -17.96
C ARG A 273 -7.91 -13.37 -18.73
N PHE A 274 -8.20 -14.45 -19.48
CA PHE A 274 -7.23 -15.13 -20.32
C PHE A 274 -6.67 -14.18 -21.39
N LEU A 275 -7.54 -13.51 -22.18
CA LEU A 275 -7.13 -12.53 -23.18
C LEU A 275 -6.30 -11.40 -22.57
N ALA A 276 -6.73 -10.83 -21.44
CA ALA A 276 -5.97 -9.80 -20.72
C ALA A 276 -4.59 -10.31 -20.30
N SER A 277 -4.47 -11.55 -19.84
CA SER A 277 -3.19 -12.14 -19.43
C SER A 277 -2.18 -12.23 -20.57
N LEU A 278 -2.65 -12.38 -21.80
CA LEU A 278 -1.80 -12.41 -23.01
C LEU A 278 -1.40 -10.99 -23.43
N VAL A 279 -2.38 -10.08 -23.57
CA VAL A 279 -2.12 -8.73 -24.10
C VAL A 279 -1.34 -7.85 -23.11
N LEU A 280 -1.49 -8.07 -21.80
CA LEU A 280 -0.71 -7.40 -20.76
C LEU A 280 0.76 -7.85 -20.68
N ARG A 281 1.20 -8.77 -21.55
CA ARG A 281 2.63 -9.05 -21.74
C ARG A 281 3.28 -8.00 -22.65
N LEU A 282 2.49 -7.29 -23.44
CA LEU A 282 2.97 -6.29 -24.40
C LEU A 282 3.23 -4.95 -23.68
N PRO A 283 4.46 -4.43 -23.71
CA PRO A 283 4.81 -3.17 -23.02
C PRO A 283 3.93 -1.98 -23.39
N PRO A 284 3.53 -1.77 -24.67
CA PRO A 284 2.67 -0.63 -25.02
C PRO A 284 1.26 -0.76 -24.42
N VAL A 285 0.74 -1.97 -24.27
CA VAL A 285 -0.57 -2.19 -23.64
C VAL A 285 -0.52 -1.85 -22.15
N ILE A 286 0.52 -2.31 -21.43
CA ILE A 286 0.72 -1.94 -20.01
C ILE A 286 0.85 -0.41 -19.88
N ALA A 287 1.60 0.24 -20.75
CA ALA A 287 1.77 1.70 -20.73
C ALA A 287 0.44 2.44 -20.95
N ALA A 288 -0.41 1.97 -21.87
CA ALA A 288 -1.72 2.56 -22.12
C ALA A 288 -2.67 2.36 -20.91
N VAL A 289 -2.66 1.19 -20.29
CA VAL A 289 -3.43 0.92 -19.07
C VAL A 289 -2.92 1.77 -17.92
N ASP A 290 -1.60 1.90 -17.75
CA ASP A 290 -1.01 2.75 -16.72
C ASP A 290 -1.38 4.23 -16.90
N LEU A 291 -1.40 4.72 -18.12
CA LEU A 291 -1.84 6.09 -18.43
C LEU A 291 -3.30 6.32 -17.96
N LEU A 292 -4.16 5.33 -18.12
CA LEU A 292 -5.57 5.41 -17.72
C LEU A 292 -5.78 5.33 -16.20
N TYR A 293 -5.09 4.41 -15.54
CA TYR A 293 -5.24 4.15 -14.11
C TYR A 293 -4.20 4.85 -13.24
N GLY A 294 -3.07 5.28 -13.83
CA GLY A 294 -2.03 6.06 -13.19
C GLY A 294 -1.37 5.36 -11.99
N VAL A 295 -1.19 4.05 -12.07
CA VAL A 295 -0.57 3.27 -10.97
C VAL A 295 0.86 3.72 -10.73
N SER A 296 1.68 3.83 -11.80
CA SER A 296 3.07 4.30 -11.71
C SER A 296 3.20 5.81 -11.48
N ALA A 297 2.09 6.57 -11.49
CA ALA A 297 2.11 7.97 -11.12
C ALA A 297 2.17 8.19 -9.60
N MET A 298 1.75 7.18 -8.82
CA MET A 298 1.84 7.23 -7.35
C MET A 298 3.30 7.05 -6.93
N PRO A 299 3.91 8.03 -6.21
CA PRO A 299 5.30 7.93 -5.82
C PRO A 299 5.50 6.97 -4.65
N CYS A 300 6.63 6.26 -4.64
CA CYS A 300 7.25 5.76 -3.41
C CYS A 300 8.08 6.86 -2.75
N ALA A 301 8.79 6.56 -1.67
CA ALA A 301 9.62 7.58 -1.01
C ALA A 301 10.96 7.01 -0.52
N VAL A 302 11.91 7.92 -0.34
CA VAL A 302 13.25 7.61 0.19
C VAL A 302 13.55 8.54 1.36
N LYS A 303 14.12 8.01 2.43
CA LYS A 303 14.67 8.82 3.52
C LYS A 303 15.97 9.47 3.03
N PRO A 304 16.09 10.80 3.05
CA PRO A 304 17.32 11.46 2.62
C PRO A 304 18.52 11.02 3.47
N ARG A 305 19.70 11.05 2.87
CA ARG A 305 20.95 10.92 3.62
C ARG A 305 21.31 12.29 4.22
N PRO A 306 21.95 12.35 5.39
CA PRO A 306 22.53 13.59 5.86
C PRO A 306 23.54 14.09 4.83
N PRO A 307 23.71 15.39 4.68
CA PRO A 307 24.79 15.94 3.87
C PRO A 307 26.14 15.40 4.35
N ALA A 308 27.02 15.14 3.39
CA ALA A 308 28.38 14.62 3.65
C ALA A 308 29.21 15.69 4.36
#